data_4470105691335a592d72774819f79cc8
#
_entry.id   4470105691335a592d72774819f79cc8
#
_cell.length_a   1.000
_cell.length_b   1.000
_cell.length_c   1.000
_cell.angle_alpha   90.00
_cell.angle_beta   90.00
_cell.angle_gamma   90.00
#
_symmetry.space_group_name_H-M   'P 1'
#
loop_
_entity.id
_entity.type
_entity.pdbx_description
1 polymer ?
#
loop_
_entity_poly.entity_id
_entity_poly.type
_entity_poly.pdbx_seq_one_letter_code
_entity_poly.pdbx_strand_id
1 'polypeptide(L)'
;MKNFLIKWAVNIATLFIVIHVIAGVSIDSWETVIVAAFVLGLLNAFLKPVIILFTLPFTILTLGFFMLIINAFIFYMASKFVKGFEVINFWSAFWAALLFSIISSILNFVLAPKVNLRYASFRHGSGNSRKIDDDDVIDVEGKVEE
;
A
#
# COMPACT_ATOMS: atom_id res chain seq x y z
N MET A 1 11.22 10.26 6.19
CA MET A 1 11.56 10.96 4.93
C MET A 1 12.11 10.02 3.87
N LYS A 2 13.16 9.26 4.17
CA LYS A 2 13.75 8.29 3.21
C LYS A 2 12.72 7.27 2.71
N ASN A 3 11.89 6.73 3.59
CA ASN A 3 10.86 5.75 3.22
C ASN A 3 9.79 6.32 2.31
N PHE A 4 9.42 7.59 2.50
CA PHE A 4 8.46 8.27 1.64
C PHE A 4 9.02 8.48 0.24
N LEU A 5 10.26 8.92 0.13
CA LEU A 5 10.93 9.12 -1.16
C LEU A 5 11.10 7.81 -1.93
N ILE A 6 11.46 6.74 -1.24
CA ILE A 6 11.57 5.40 -1.84
C ILE A 6 10.21 4.93 -2.37
N LYS A 7 9.16 5.08 -1.59
CA LYS A 7 7.80 4.72 -2.02
C LYS A 7 7.34 5.56 -3.22
N TRP A 8 7.65 6.84 -3.21
CA TRP A 8 7.33 7.71 -4.33
C TRP A 8 8.11 7.31 -5.59
N ALA A 9 9.40 7.05 -5.47
CA ALA A 9 10.22 6.57 -6.58
C ALA A 9 9.71 5.23 -7.13
N VAL A 10 9.31 4.30 -6.25
CA VAL A 10 8.69 3.03 -6.63
C VAL A 10 7.38 3.28 -7.39
N ASN A 11 6.55 4.20 -6.92
CA ASN A 11 5.31 4.55 -7.60
C ASN A 11 5.56 5.14 -9.00
N ILE A 12 6.57 5.98 -9.14
CA ILE A 12 6.96 6.54 -10.45
C ILE A 12 7.37 5.42 -11.41
N ALA A 13 8.27 4.54 -10.97
CA ALA A 13 8.74 3.41 -11.78
C ALA A 13 7.59 2.47 -12.15
N THR A 14 6.73 2.17 -11.19
CA THR A 14 5.57 1.30 -11.39
C THR A 14 4.59 1.90 -12.40
N LEU A 15 4.27 3.18 -12.24
CA LEU A 15 3.35 3.88 -13.14
C LEU A 15 3.93 3.95 -14.57
N PHE A 16 5.21 4.18 -14.68
CA PHE A 16 5.89 4.19 -15.98
C PHE A 16 5.74 2.84 -16.71
N ILE A 17 5.90 1.74 -15.99
CA ILE A 17 5.70 0.39 -16.55
C ILE A 17 4.23 0.19 -16.95
N VAL A 18 3.30 0.59 -16.08
CA VAL A 18 1.85 0.41 -16.31
C VAL A 18 1.39 1.13 -17.57
N ILE A 19 1.82 2.38 -17.79
CA ILE A 19 1.41 3.13 -18.99
C ILE A 19 1.94 2.53 -20.28
N HIS A 20 3.03 1.78 -20.23
CA HIS A 20 3.58 1.10 -21.41
C HIS A 20 2.91 -0.24 -21.68
N VAL A 21 2.35 -0.90 -20.66
CA VAL A 21 1.74 -2.22 -20.75
C VAL A 21 0.24 -2.12 -21.02
N ILE A 22 -0.45 -1.20 -20.34
CA ILE A 22 -1.90 -1.03 -20.45
C ILE A 22 -2.22 0.03 -21.51
N ALA A 23 -2.87 -0.39 -22.61
CA ALA A 23 -3.18 0.47 -23.74
C ALA A 23 -4.21 1.57 -23.42
N GLY A 24 -5.06 1.35 -22.41
CA GLY A 24 -6.12 2.30 -22.03
C GLY A 24 -5.66 3.43 -21.11
N VAL A 25 -4.40 3.45 -20.72
CA VAL A 25 -3.82 4.46 -19.85
C VAL A 25 -2.76 5.24 -20.62
N SER A 26 -2.88 6.56 -20.66
CA SER A 26 -1.94 7.42 -21.36
C SER A 26 -1.50 8.58 -20.49
N ILE A 27 -0.25 8.99 -20.64
CA ILE A 27 0.33 10.13 -19.96
C ILE A 27 1.12 10.95 -20.99
N ASP A 28 0.87 12.27 -21.02
CA ASP A 28 1.42 13.17 -22.02
C ASP A 28 2.93 13.38 -21.92
N SER A 29 3.44 13.43 -20.69
CA SER A 29 4.85 13.72 -20.44
C SER A 29 5.35 12.96 -19.21
N TRP A 30 6.67 12.80 -19.13
CA TRP A 30 7.28 12.15 -17.97
C TRP A 30 7.14 12.97 -16.68
N GLU A 31 7.01 14.30 -16.81
CA GLU A 31 6.69 15.19 -15.68
C GLU A 31 5.32 14.86 -15.10
N THR A 32 4.35 14.57 -15.95
CA THR A 32 3.02 14.12 -15.55
C THR A 32 3.07 12.78 -14.83
N VAL A 33 3.99 11.89 -15.21
CA VAL A 33 4.21 10.62 -14.49
C VAL A 33 4.59 10.87 -13.03
N ILE A 34 5.49 11.81 -12.79
CA ILE A 34 5.94 12.18 -11.45
C ILE A 34 4.77 12.72 -10.62
N VAL A 35 4.01 13.65 -11.18
CA VAL A 35 2.83 14.24 -10.52
C VAL A 35 1.75 13.18 -10.26
N ALA A 36 1.46 12.35 -11.26
CA ALA A 36 0.47 11.29 -11.13
C ALA A 36 0.87 10.26 -10.05
N ALA A 37 2.14 9.87 -10.01
CA ALA A 37 2.65 8.98 -8.98
C ALA A 37 2.54 9.59 -7.58
N PHE A 38 2.78 10.89 -7.45
CA PHE A 38 2.60 11.62 -6.19
C PHE A 38 1.14 11.61 -5.75
N VAL A 39 0.23 11.97 -6.67
CA VAL A 39 -1.22 11.99 -6.40
C VAL A 39 -1.72 10.60 -6.04
N LEU A 40 -1.31 9.57 -6.78
CA LEU A 40 -1.65 8.17 -6.45
C LEU A 40 -1.15 7.77 -5.06
N GLY A 41 0.09 8.14 -4.74
CA GLY A 41 0.65 7.88 -3.40
C GLY A 41 -0.14 8.58 -2.31
N LEU A 42 -0.54 9.82 -2.55
CA LEU A 42 -1.34 10.60 -1.61
C LEU A 42 -2.74 10.01 -1.43
N LEU A 43 -3.42 9.68 -2.52
CA LEU A 43 -4.73 9.03 -2.48
C LEU A 43 -4.66 7.68 -1.78
N ASN A 44 -3.62 6.88 -2.07
CA ASN A 44 -3.42 5.60 -1.40
C ASN A 44 -3.17 5.76 0.10
N ALA A 45 -2.48 6.83 0.51
CA ALA A 45 -2.16 7.07 1.92
C ALA A 45 -3.37 7.58 2.71
N PHE A 46 -4.19 8.47 2.13
CA PHE A 46 -5.29 9.13 2.83
C PHE A 46 -6.66 8.57 2.50
N LEU A 47 -6.95 8.37 1.22
CA LEU A 47 -8.27 7.95 0.77
C LEU A 47 -8.49 6.45 0.99
N LYS A 48 -7.47 5.64 0.75
CA LYS A 48 -7.56 4.19 0.87
C LYS A 48 -8.01 3.72 2.27
N PRO A 49 -7.38 4.16 3.38
CA PRO A 49 -7.82 3.74 4.71
C PRO A 49 -9.25 4.17 5.04
N VAL A 50 -9.66 5.35 4.58
CA VAL A 50 -11.03 5.83 4.80
C VAL A 50 -12.05 4.95 4.08
N ILE A 51 -11.81 4.66 2.80
CA ILE A 51 -12.69 3.80 2.00
C ILE A 51 -12.73 2.38 2.58
N ILE A 52 -11.60 1.82 2.95
CA ILE A 52 -11.52 0.48 3.55
C ILE A 52 -12.35 0.40 4.83
N LEU A 53 -12.28 1.41 5.67
CA LEU A 53 -13.05 1.44 6.92
C LEU A 53 -14.56 1.35 6.66
N PHE A 54 -15.07 2.08 5.66
CA PHE A 54 -16.47 2.03 5.28
C PHE A 54 -16.87 0.76 4.54
N THR A 55 -15.95 0.16 3.80
CA THR A 55 -16.22 -1.01 2.95
C THR A 55 -15.77 -2.33 3.58
N LEU A 56 -15.29 -2.27 4.83
CA LEU A 56 -14.76 -3.44 5.54
C LEU A 56 -15.71 -4.64 5.54
N PRO A 57 -17.01 -4.49 5.83
CA PRO A 57 -17.93 -5.62 5.76
C PRO A 57 -18.04 -6.22 4.35
N PHE A 58 -18.05 -5.39 3.32
CA PHE A 58 -18.09 -5.85 1.92
C PHE A 58 -16.78 -6.53 1.51
N THR A 59 -15.66 -6.02 1.98
CA THR A 59 -14.33 -6.59 1.69
C THR A 59 -14.20 -7.98 2.29
N ILE A 60 -14.71 -8.19 3.49
CA ILE A 60 -14.74 -9.51 4.14
C ILE A 60 -15.63 -10.49 3.36
N LEU A 61 -16.83 -10.05 2.98
CA LEU A 61 -17.78 -10.86 2.24
C LEU A 61 -17.24 -11.31 0.87
N THR A 62 -16.46 -10.46 0.22
CA THR A 62 -15.89 -10.75 -1.11
C THR A 62 -14.48 -11.35 -1.05
N LEU A 63 -13.99 -11.75 0.13
CA LEU A 63 -12.65 -12.30 0.35
C LEU A 63 -11.53 -11.41 -0.18
N GLY A 64 -11.73 -10.09 -0.10
CA GLY A 64 -10.75 -9.11 -0.55
C GLY A 64 -10.89 -8.69 -2.02
N PHE A 65 -11.77 -9.29 -2.80
CA PHE A 65 -11.99 -8.89 -4.20
C PHE A 65 -12.41 -7.42 -4.31
N PHE A 66 -13.18 -6.94 -3.35
CA PHE A 66 -13.61 -5.54 -3.30
C PHE A 66 -12.43 -4.57 -3.21
N MET A 67 -11.30 -5.00 -2.65
CA MET A 67 -10.08 -4.20 -2.59
C MET A 67 -9.53 -3.86 -3.99
N LEU A 68 -9.68 -4.77 -4.95
CA LEU A 68 -9.29 -4.51 -6.33
C LEU A 68 -10.14 -3.41 -6.96
N ILE A 69 -11.43 -3.41 -6.65
CA ILE A 69 -12.35 -2.36 -7.12
C ILE A 69 -11.99 -1.00 -6.50
N ILE A 70 -11.64 -0.98 -5.22
CA ILE A 70 -11.19 0.24 -4.53
C ILE A 70 -9.90 0.78 -5.18
N ASN A 71 -8.93 -0.08 -5.45
CA ASN A 71 -7.70 0.32 -6.12
C ASN A 71 -7.96 0.89 -7.53
N ALA A 72 -8.86 0.27 -8.27
CA ALA A 72 -9.30 0.76 -9.58
C ALA A 72 -9.97 2.15 -9.48
N PHE A 73 -10.81 2.33 -8.49
CA PHE A 73 -11.48 3.59 -8.23
C PHE A 73 -10.48 4.71 -7.90
N ILE A 74 -9.52 4.44 -7.02
CA ILE A 74 -8.46 5.38 -6.66
C ILE A 74 -7.63 5.76 -7.89
N PHE A 75 -7.29 4.78 -8.71
CA PHE A 75 -6.52 4.99 -9.93
C PHE A 75 -7.29 5.85 -10.94
N TYR A 76 -8.58 5.58 -11.09
CA TYR A 76 -9.47 6.37 -11.94
C TYR A 76 -9.62 7.81 -11.43
N MET A 77 -9.78 7.98 -10.12
CA MET A 77 -9.83 9.32 -9.52
C MET A 77 -8.54 10.10 -9.74
N ALA A 78 -7.39 9.46 -9.61
CA ALA A 78 -6.10 10.09 -9.87
C ALA A 78 -6.03 10.66 -11.29
N SER A 79 -6.57 9.93 -12.27
CA SER A 79 -6.63 10.40 -13.65
C SER A 79 -7.48 11.66 -13.83
N LYS A 80 -8.46 11.86 -12.96
CA LYS A 80 -9.30 13.06 -12.99
C LYS A 80 -8.64 14.27 -12.32
N PHE A 81 -7.79 14.05 -11.34
CA PHE A 81 -7.08 15.11 -10.64
C PHE A 81 -5.85 15.60 -11.38
N VAL A 82 -5.20 14.74 -12.14
CA VAL A 82 -3.94 15.07 -12.83
C VAL A 82 -4.24 15.34 -14.31
N LYS A 83 -3.90 16.56 -14.76
CA LYS A 83 -3.98 16.91 -16.18
C LYS A 83 -2.89 16.19 -16.95
N GLY A 84 -3.25 15.60 -18.08
CA GLY A 84 -2.33 14.82 -18.91
C GLY A 84 -2.27 13.35 -18.56
N PHE A 85 -2.88 12.93 -17.46
CA PHE A 85 -3.06 11.53 -17.10
C PHE A 85 -4.48 11.11 -17.45
N GLU A 86 -4.63 10.30 -18.47
CA GLU A 86 -5.93 9.88 -18.98
C GLU A 86 -6.10 8.37 -18.92
N VAL A 87 -7.25 7.94 -18.42
CA VAL A 87 -7.72 6.56 -18.43
C VAL A 87 -9.03 6.53 -19.20
N ILE A 88 -9.10 5.71 -20.24
CA ILE A 88 -10.23 5.68 -21.18
C ILE A 88 -11.52 5.28 -20.47
N ASN A 89 -11.48 4.23 -19.65
CA ASN A 89 -12.67 3.72 -18.96
C ASN A 89 -12.27 3.06 -17.63
N PHE A 90 -13.29 2.68 -16.83
CA PHE A 90 -13.08 2.03 -15.55
C PHE A 90 -12.33 0.69 -15.66
N TRP A 91 -12.59 -0.08 -16.72
CA TRP A 91 -11.90 -1.36 -16.94
C TRP A 91 -10.41 -1.19 -17.18
N SER A 92 -10.03 -0.16 -17.92
CA SER A 92 -8.60 0.19 -18.08
C SER A 92 -7.99 0.58 -16.74
N ALA A 93 -8.71 1.34 -15.91
CA ALA A 93 -8.29 1.68 -14.56
C ALA A 93 -8.14 0.43 -13.69
N PHE A 94 -9.06 -0.53 -13.82
CA PHE A 94 -9.02 -1.78 -13.05
C PHE A 94 -7.76 -2.60 -13.37
N TRP A 95 -7.49 -2.83 -14.64
CA TRP A 95 -6.31 -3.58 -15.06
C TRP A 95 -5.02 -2.84 -14.73
N ALA A 96 -5.01 -1.52 -14.92
CA ALA A 96 -3.87 -0.68 -14.57
C ALA A 96 -3.60 -0.70 -13.06
N ALA A 97 -4.63 -0.58 -12.24
CA ALA A 97 -4.50 -0.63 -10.78
C ALA A 97 -4.06 -2.01 -10.29
N LEU A 98 -4.55 -3.07 -10.91
CA LEU A 98 -4.14 -4.44 -10.60
C LEU A 98 -2.65 -4.64 -10.89
N LEU A 99 -2.22 -4.27 -12.08
CA LEU A 99 -0.82 -4.35 -12.48
C LEU A 99 0.06 -3.44 -11.62
N PHE A 100 -0.40 -2.22 -11.35
CA PHE A 100 0.28 -1.28 -10.46
C PHE A 100 0.49 -1.88 -9.07
N SER A 101 -0.53 -2.49 -8.50
CA SER A 101 -0.46 -3.10 -7.17
C SER A 101 0.53 -4.25 -7.13
N ILE A 102 0.54 -5.10 -8.15
CA ILE A 102 1.46 -6.24 -8.24
C ILE A 102 2.91 -5.75 -8.37
N ILE A 103 3.17 -4.87 -9.32
CA ILE A 103 4.53 -4.35 -9.56
C ILE A 103 5.02 -3.55 -8.35
N SER A 104 4.18 -2.70 -7.78
CA SER A 104 4.52 -1.90 -6.60
C SER A 104 4.84 -2.80 -5.40
N SER A 105 4.09 -3.88 -5.21
CA SER A 105 4.36 -4.86 -4.15
C SER A 105 5.70 -5.56 -4.34
N ILE A 106 5.99 -5.98 -5.55
CA ILE A 106 7.26 -6.64 -5.88
C ILE A 106 8.42 -5.67 -5.68
N LEU A 107 8.32 -4.44 -6.19
CA LEU A 107 9.37 -3.43 -6.04
C LEU A 107 9.59 -3.05 -4.58
N ASN A 108 8.52 -2.88 -3.82
CA ASN A 108 8.62 -2.61 -2.38
C ASN A 108 9.28 -3.76 -1.63
N PHE A 109 8.94 -5.00 -1.99
CA PHE A 109 9.54 -6.18 -1.37
C PHE A 109 11.04 -6.26 -1.68
N VAL A 110 11.45 -5.98 -2.91
CA VAL A 110 12.85 -6.05 -3.34
C VAL A 110 13.69 -4.89 -2.79
N LEU A 111 13.13 -3.67 -2.83
CA LEU A 111 13.87 -2.45 -2.48
C LEU A 111 13.86 -2.12 -0.99
N ALA A 112 12.88 -2.60 -0.25
CA ALA A 112 12.74 -2.29 1.17
C ALA A 112 12.48 -3.55 2.02
N PRO A 113 13.34 -4.58 1.95
CA PRO A 113 13.13 -5.81 2.73
C PRO A 113 13.20 -5.57 4.24
N LYS A 114 13.99 -4.60 4.69
CA LYS A 114 14.18 -4.26 6.12
C LYS A 114 12.92 -3.64 6.75
N VAL A 115 12.11 -2.92 5.97
CA VAL A 115 10.88 -2.29 6.47
C VAL A 115 9.81 -3.35 6.75
N ASN A 116 9.68 -4.34 5.89
CA ASN A 116 8.72 -5.43 6.07
C ASN A 116 9.07 -6.33 7.26
N LEU A 117 10.36 -6.55 7.49
CA LEU A 117 10.83 -7.32 8.65
C LEU A 117 10.55 -6.58 9.97
N ARG A 118 10.60 -5.24 9.99
CA ARG A 118 10.21 -4.46 11.17
C ARG A 118 8.73 -4.60 11.49
N TYR A 119 7.86 -4.60 10.50
CA TYR A 119 6.42 -4.82 10.73
C TYR A 119 6.14 -6.23 11.24
N ALA A 120 6.83 -7.23 10.71
CA ALA A 120 6.75 -8.60 11.20
C ALA A 120 7.29 -8.74 12.63
N SER A 121 8.37 -8.02 12.96
CA SER A 121 8.93 -7.98 14.32
C SER A 121 8.00 -7.33 15.33
N PHE A 122 7.26 -6.30 14.94
CA PHE A 122 6.25 -5.68 15.82
C PHE A 122 5.10 -6.63 16.13
N ARG A 123 4.68 -7.44 15.18
CA ARG A 123 3.65 -8.45 15.41
C ARG A 123 4.14 -9.60 16.31
N HIS A 124 5.41 -9.95 16.20
CA HIS A 124 6.02 -10.97 17.08
C HIS A 124 6.40 -10.41 18.45
N GLY A 125 6.75 -9.12 18.51
CA GLY A 125 7.08 -8.46 19.77
C GLY A 125 5.90 -8.34 20.74
N SER A 126 4.69 -8.30 20.20
CA SER A 126 3.48 -8.33 21.03
C SER A 126 3.25 -9.69 21.71
N GLY A 127 3.81 -10.76 21.14
CA GLY A 127 3.80 -12.07 21.78
C GLY A 127 4.87 -12.25 22.87
N ASN A 128 5.92 -11.43 22.81
CA ASN A 128 7.02 -11.53 23.77
C ASN A 128 6.79 -10.71 25.05
N SER A 129 5.79 -9.80 25.02
CA SER A 129 5.37 -9.09 26.21
C SER A 129 4.83 -10.03 27.31
N ARG A 130 4.33 -11.19 26.89
CA ARG A 130 3.85 -12.23 27.83
C ARG A 130 4.99 -12.93 28.56
N LYS A 131 6.19 -12.99 27.99
CA LYS A 131 7.36 -13.55 28.66
C LYS A 131 7.92 -12.65 29.74
N ILE A 132 7.73 -11.33 29.59
CA ILE A 132 8.14 -10.36 30.60
C ILE A 132 7.25 -10.51 31.84
N ASP A 133 5.97 -10.81 31.64
CA ASP A 133 5.05 -11.05 32.73
C ASP A 133 5.39 -12.33 33.51
N ASP A 134 5.90 -13.36 32.80
CA ASP A 134 6.35 -14.59 33.43
C ASP A 134 7.64 -14.38 34.25
N ASP A 135 8.53 -13.54 33.77
CA ASP A 135 9.75 -13.19 34.52
C ASP A 135 9.43 -12.36 35.76
N ASP A 136 8.44 -11.47 35.67
CA ASP A 136 7.94 -10.73 36.83
C ASP A 136 7.27 -11.66 37.85
N VAL A 137 6.58 -12.68 37.39
CA VAL A 137 5.99 -13.71 38.26
C VAL A 137 7.08 -14.49 39.01
N ILE A 138 8.17 -14.83 38.31
CA ILE A 138 9.32 -15.51 38.90
C ILE A 138 9.99 -14.64 39.99
N ASP A 139 10.14 -13.34 39.73
CA ASP A 139 10.70 -12.39 40.69
C ASP A 139 9.82 -12.24 41.91
N VAL A 140 8.50 -12.25 41.75
CA VAL A 140 7.55 -12.20 42.86
C VAL A 140 7.63 -13.48 43.69
N GLU A 141 7.77 -14.64 43.09
CA GLU A 141 7.98 -15.91 43.79
C GLU A 141 9.28 -15.93 44.57
N GLY A 142 10.36 -15.39 43.99
CA GLY A 142 11.63 -15.21 44.69
C GLY A 142 11.53 -14.33 45.93
N LYS A 143 10.70 -13.30 45.90
CA LYS A 143 10.43 -12.43 47.05
C LYS A 143 9.60 -13.11 48.16
N VAL A 144 8.72 -14.00 47.79
CA VAL A 144 7.89 -14.73 48.75
C VAL A 144 8.70 -15.79 49.48
N GLU A 145 9.72 -16.36 48.86
CA GLU A 145 10.62 -17.34 49.47
C GLU A 145 11.58 -16.72 50.50
N GLU A 146 11.83 -15.42 50.43
CA GLU A 146 12.63 -14.70 51.44
C GLU A 146 11.82 -14.40 52.70
#